data_29f8ded28e8ab0256147c121a3c2ea5f
#
_entry.id   29f8ded28e8ab0256147c121a3c2ea5f
#
_cell.length_a   1.000
_cell.length_b   1.000
_cell.length_c   1.000
_cell.angle_alpha   90.00
_cell.angle_beta   90.00
_cell.angle_gamma   90.00
#
_symmetry.space_group_name_H-M   'P 1'
#
loop_
_entity.id
_entity.type
_entity.pdbx_description
1 polymer ?
#
loop_
_entity_poly.entity_id
_entity_poly.type
_entity_poly.pdbx_seq_one_letter_code
_entity_poly.pdbx_strand_id
1 'polypeptide(L)'
;MDYTEHISAKLFIFFIIFDLLSIVELDSITRNRLLLGIATIAVLMTPIAAYAANFLDIKSATVRVTSAKVDGANLLTGAKIPLDGSGKAFGYGILTGDSVIVSTTHAGVLDSETQNGNKDNPIFHNHYVHLGTDAEHCGNNPAVTAITFDSPGKLSISGSAIQLKNLPKSSEGLSQDNHVGGVVSFKLDPKFTGSHLDAVCVTNIHPADKVVIQH
;
A
#
# COMPACT_ATOMS: atom_id res chain seq x y z
N MET A 1 -18.26 -6.14 10.81
CA MET A 1 -18.73 -7.49 10.40
C MET A 1 -17.73 -8.45 10.98
N ASP A 2 -18.19 -9.24 11.94
CA ASP A 2 -17.35 -9.93 12.92
C ASP A 2 -16.80 -11.23 12.32
N TYR A 3 -15.47 -11.42 12.38
CA TYR A 3 -14.76 -12.59 11.84
C TYR A 3 -15.16 -13.91 12.53
N THR A 4 -15.74 -13.82 13.69
CA THR A 4 -16.19 -14.94 14.52
C THR A 4 -17.47 -15.61 14.01
N GLU A 5 -18.38 -14.89 13.35
CA GLU A 5 -19.62 -15.47 12.82
C GLU A 5 -19.36 -16.36 11.57
N HIS A 6 -18.36 -16.05 10.75
CA HIS A 6 -18.05 -16.86 9.56
C HIS A 6 -17.42 -18.22 9.87
N ILE A 7 -16.70 -18.33 10.99
CA ILE A 7 -16.09 -19.61 11.41
C ILE A 7 -17.16 -20.54 11.99
N SER A 8 -18.12 -19.98 12.73
CA SER A 8 -19.22 -20.75 13.34
C SER A 8 -20.14 -21.39 12.29
N ALA A 9 -20.49 -20.67 11.23
CA ALA A 9 -21.35 -21.19 10.16
C ALA A 9 -20.68 -22.33 9.35
N LYS A 10 -19.37 -22.24 9.11
CA LYS A 10 -18.62 -23.29 8.40
C LYS A 10 -18.46 -24.57 9.23
N LEU A 11 -18.25 -24.43 10.52
CA LEU A 11 -18.16 -25.57 11.43
C LEU A 11 -19.53 -26.29 11.56
N PHE A 12 -20.63 -25.53 11.57
CA PHE A 12 -21.97 -26.05 11.66
C PHE A 12 -22.40 -26.86 10.43
N ILE A 13 -22.05 -26.40 9.23
CA ILE A 13 -22.28 -27.11 7.96
C ILE A 13 -21.48 -28.42 7.92
N PHE A 14 -20.24 -28.42 8.40
CA PHE A 14 -19.39 -29.61 8.44
C PHE A 14 -19.98 -30.68 9.36
N PHE A 15 -20.55 -30.33 10.52
CA PHE A 15 -21.21 -31.23 11.42
C PHE A 15 -22.51 -31.81 10.84
N ILE A 16 -23.32 -31.00 10.14
CA ILE A 16 -24.58 -31.50 9.53
C ILE A 16 -24.28 -32.51 8.41
N ILE A 17 -23.23 -32.32 7.63
CA ILE A 17 -22.85 -33.25 6.56
C ILE A 17 -22.33 -34.57 7.18
N PHE A 18 -21.62 -34.50 8.29
CA PHE A 18 -21.10 -35.70 8.97
C PHE A 18 -22.20 -36.54 9.60
N ASP A 19 -23.19 -35.91 10.20
CA ASP A 19 -24.40 -36.60 10.78
C ASP A 19 -25.28 -37.24 9.70
N LEU A 20 -25.45 -36.57 8.54
CA LEU A 20 -26.22 -37.12 7.43
C LEU A 20 -25.57 -38.37 6.81
N LEU A 21 -24.22 -38.45 6.82
CA LEU A 21 -23.47 -39.62 6.32
C LEU A 21 -23.53 -40.84 7.27
N SER A 22 -23.83 -40.63 8.53
CA SER A 22 -23.97 -41.74 9.53
C SER A 22 -25.32 -42.40 9.53
N ILE A 23 -26.33 -41.82 8.89
CA ILE A 23 -27.71 -42.33 8.87
C ILE A 23 -28.02 -43.19 7.65
N VAL A 24 -27.19 -43.13 6.62
CA VAL A 24 -27.40 -43.89 5.36
C VAL A 24 -26.53 -45.15 5.38
N GLU A 25 -27.16 -46.32 5.47
CA GLU A 25 -26.52 -47.62 5.35
C GLU A 25 -26.15 -47.90 3.90
N LEU A 26 -25.04 -47.31 3.45
CA LEU A 26 -24.46 -47.49 2.13
C LEU A 26 -23.39 -48.58 2.18
N ASP A 27 -23.32 -49.41 1.11
CA ASP A 27 -22.24 -50.40 1.02
C ASP A 27 -20.85 -49.71 0.96
N SER A 28 -19.78 -50.43 1.27
CA SER A 28 -18.43 -49.87 1.41
C SER A 28 -17.90 -49.23 0.13
N ILE A 29 -18.35 -49.69 -1.05
CA ILE A 29 -17.92 -49.19 -2.35
C ILE A 29 -18.59 -47.85 -2.67
N THR A 30 -19.88 -47.75 -2.42
CA THR A 30 -20.67 -46.54 -2.63
C THR A 30 -20.23 -45.43 -1.67
N ARG A 31 -19.95 -45.79 -0.41
CA ARG A 31 -19.43 -44.86 0.61
C ARG A 31 -18.08 -44.30 0.26
N ASN A 32 -17.15 -45.13 -0.25
CA ASN A 32 -15.82 -44.65 -0.70
C ASN A 32 -15.90 -43.73 -1.91
N ARG A 33 -16.78 -44.03 -2.87
CA ARG A 33 -17.01 -43.14 -4.05
C ARG A 33 -17.66 -41.83 -3.66
N LEU A 34 -18.60 -41.85 -2.72
CA LEU A 34 -19.25 -40.63 -2.20
C LEU A 34 -18.24 -39.77 -1.42
N LEU A 35 -17.41 -40.37 -0.56
CA LEU A 35 -16.36 -39.67 0.20
C LEU A 35 -15.30 -39.06 -0.73
N LEU A 36 -14.89 -39.77 -1.79
CA LEU A 36 -13.99 -39.22 -2.79
C LEU A 36 -14.62 -38.05 -3.55
N GLY A 37 -15.91 -38.15 -3.92
CA GLY A 37 -16.64 -37.08 -4.58
C GLY A 37 -16.75 -35.82 -3.71
N ILE A 38 -17.06 -35.98 -2.43
CA ILE A 38 -17.16 -34.87 -1.47
C ILE A 38 -15.77 -34.24 -1.22
N ALA A 39 -14.72 -35.04 -1.08
CA ALA A 39 -13.35 -34.55 -0.93
C ALA A 39 -12.91 -33.73 -2.14
N THR A 40 -13.24 -34.19 -3.36
CA THR A 40 -12.92 -33.47 -4.61
C THR A 40 -13.66 -32.13 -4.72
N ILE A 41 -14.93 -32.11 -4.33
CA ILE A 41 -15.73 -30.86 -4.31
C ILE A 41 -15.22 -29.90 -3.24
N ALA A 42 -14.83 -30.41 -2.05
CA ALA A 42 -14.27 -29.57 -1.00
C ALA A 42 -12.92 -28.93 -1.39
N VAL A 43 -12.10 -29.62 -2.16
CA VAL A 43 -10.83 -29.05 -2.71
C VAL A 43 -11.10 -28.00 -3.80
N LEU A 44 -12.15 -28.19 -4.61
CA LEU A 44 -12.54 -27.20 -5.63
C LEU A 44 -13.26 -25.97 -5.02
N MET A 45 -13.80 -26.11 -3.80
CA MET A 45 -14.42 -25.01 -3.07
C MET A 45 -13.50 -24.37 -2.01
N THR A 46 -12.18 -24.67 -2.03
CA THR A 46 -11.27 -23.79 -1.29
C THR A 46 -11.47 -22.39 -1.84
N PRO A 47 -11.97 -21.41 -1.05
CA PRO A 47 -12.03 -20.06 -1.52
C PRO A 47 -10.57 -19.72 -1.89
N ILE A 48 -10.32 -19.47 -3.16
CA ILE A 48 -9.19 -18.63 -3.54
C ILE A 48 -9.43 -17.42 -2.63
N ALA A 49 -8.63 -17.26 -1.59
CA ALA A 49 -8.64 -16.04 -0.81
C ALA A 49 -8.44 -14.97 -1.85
N ALA A 50 -9.54 -14.35 -2.29
CA ALA A 50 -9.47 -13.17 -3.11
C ALA A 50 -8.72 -12.20 -2.20
N TYR A 51 -7.42 -12.05 -2.43
CA TYR A 51 -6.66 -10.97 -1.84
C TYR A 51 -7.45 -9.73 -2.19
N ALA A 52 -8.11 -9.17 -1.18
CA ALA A 52 -8.89 -7.96 -1.37
C ALA A 52 -7.91 -6.97 -1.98
N ALA A 53 -8.22 -6.56 -3.22
CA ALA A 53 -7.36 -5.63 -3.94
C ALA A 53 -7.12 -4.42 -3.03
N ASN A 54 -5.84 -4.15 -2.75
CA ASN A 54 -5.44 -3.13 -1.79
C ASN A 54 -4.85 -1.94 -2.57
N PHE A 55 -5.20 -0.74 -2.16
CA PHE A 55 -4.64 0.48 -2.74
C PHE A 55 -3.12 0.63 -2.48
N LEU A 56 -2.58 -0.06 -1.48
CA LEU A 56 -1.13 -0.14 -1.22
C LEU A 56 -0.42 -1.20 -2.09
N ASP A 57 -1.13 -2.06 -2.82
CA ASP A 57 -0.51 -3.02 -3.73
C ASP A 57 -0.26 -2.35 -5.08
N ILE A 58 0.96 -1.94 -5.39
CA ILE A 58 1.32 -1.40 -6.70
C ILE A 58 1.51 -2.55 -7.68
N LYS A 59 0.56 -2.72 -8.60
CA LYS A 59 0.58 -3.79 -9.62
C LYS A 59 1.58 -3.54 -10.72
N SER A 60 1.78 -2.25 -11.07
CA SER A 60 2.81 -1.86 -12.01
C SER A 60 3.21 -0.41 -11.82
N ALA A 61 4.46 -0.13 -12.12
CA ALA A 61 5.00 1.22 -12.20
C ALA A 61 5.81 1.36 -13.50
N THR A 62 5.59 2.47 -14.21
CA THR A 62 6.43 2.90 -15.32
C THR A 62 7.07 4.21 -14.93
N VAL A 63 8.39 4.24 -14.84
CA VAL A 63 9.17 5.42 -14.46
C VAL A 63 9.94 5.91 -15.68
N ARG A 64 9.75 7.17 -16.03
CA ARG A 64 10.50 7.83 -17.11
C ARG A 64 11.70 8.55 -16.53
N VAL A 65 12.86 8.25 -17.07
CA VAL A 65 14.13 8.87 -16.69
C VAL A 65 14.73 9.62 -17.89
N THR A 66 15.48 10.64 -17.60
CA THR A 66 16.37 11.32 -18.53
C THR A 66 17.82 11.04 -18.11
N SER A 67 18.79 11.56 -18.84
CA SER A 67 20.21 11.43 -18.46
C SER A 67 20.55 12.04 -17.08
N ALA A 68 19.68 12.89 -16.54
CA ALA A 68 19.96 13.65 -15.32
C ALA A 68 18.98 13.38 -14.16
N LYS A 69 17.78 12.84 -14.43
CA LYS A 69 16.70 12.76 -13.41
C LYS A 69 15.59 11.81 -13.81
N VAL A 70 14.75 11.44 -12.84
CA VAL A 70 13.39 10.95 -13.06
C VAL A 70 12.52 12.14 -13.51
N ASP A 71 11.88 12.05 -14.67
CA ASP A 71 11.03 13.11 -15.21
C ASP A 71 9.55 12.93 -14.84
N GLY A 72 9.12 11.70 -14.63
CA GLY A 72 7.77 11.36 -14.22
C GLY A 72 7.55 9.87 -14.05
N ALA A 73 6.35 9.51 -13.60
CA ALA A 73 5.96 8.12 -13.44
C ALA A 73 4.45 7.91 -13.60
N ASN A 74 4.07 6.67 -13.96
CA ASN A 74 2.70 6.19 -13.89
C ASN A 74 2.69 4.93 -13.02
N LEU A 75 1.86 4.93 -11.97
CA LEU A 75 1.68 3.80 -11.08
C LEU A 75 0.23 3.32 -11.19
N LEU A 76 0.05 2.01 -11.13
CA LEU A 76 -1.27 1.37 -11.08
C LEU A 76 -1.36 0.52 -9.82
N THR A 77 -2.32 0.82 -8.96
CA THR A 77 -2.58 0.09 -7.72
C THR A 77 -3.65 -0.99 -7.90
N GLY A 78 -3.70 -1.95 -6.99
CA GLY A 78 -4.68 -3.05 -7.01
C GLY A 78 -6.12 -2.61 -6.75
N ALA A 79 -6.33 -1.47 -6.10
CA ALA A 79 -7.65 -0.91 -5.82
C ALA A 79 -7.66 0.61 -5.95
N LYS A 80 -8.87 1.19 -5.98
CA LYS A 80 -9.06 2.65 -5.96
C LYS A 80 -8.37 3.27 -4.76
N ILE A 81 -7.61 4.35 -5.01
CA ILE A 81 -6.91 5.11 -3.99
C ILE A 81 -7.93 5.96 -3.22
N PRO A 82 -7.98 5.86 -1.88
CA PRO A 82 -8.86 6.69 -1.08
C PRO A 82 -8.37 8.15 -1.05
N LEU A 83 -9.19 9.07 -1.54
CA LEU A 83 -8.91 10.52 -1.55
C LEU A 83 -9.73 11.27 -0.51
N ASP A 84 -10.47 10.56 0.33
CA ASP A 84 -11.39 11.08 1.34
C ASP A 84 -10.79 11.06 2.76
N GLY A 85 -9.49 10.78 2.89
CA GLY A 85 -8.81 10.64 4.17
C GLY A 85 -8.99 9.29 4.86
N SER A 86 -9.85 8.38 4.35
CA SER A 86 -10.11 7.08 4.98
C SER A 86 -8.88 6.17 5.02
N GLY A 87 -7.91 6.36 4.09
CA GLY A 87 -6.63 5.66 4.06
C GLY A 87 -5.64 6.10 5.15
N LYS A 88 -5.91 7.21 5.83
CA LYS A 88 -5.01 7.90 6.77
C LYS A 88 -3.72 8.36 6.07
N ALA A 89 -2.60 8.43 6.79
CA ALA A 89 -1.32 8.84 6.26
C ALA A 89 -0.63 7.68 5.52
N PHE A 90 -0.51 7.79 4.21
CA PHE A 90 0.13 6.78 3.34
C PHE A 90 0.65 7.45 2.06
N GLY A 91 1.46 6.72 1.32
CA GLY A 91 2.00 7.22 0.07
C GLY A 91 2.66 6.17 -0.81
N TYR A 92 3.21 6.69 -1.90
CA TYR A 92 3.93 5.93 -2.92
C TYR A 92 5.26 6.61 -3.18
N GLY A 93 6.34 5.85 -3.19
CA GLY A 93 7.70 6.37 -3.32
C GLY A 93 8.44 5.78 -4.50
N ILE A 94 9.19 6.62 -5.22
CA ILE A 94 10.19 6.20 -6.20
C ILE A 94 11.55 6.40 -5.54
N LEU A 95 12.25 5.28 -5.32
CA LEU A 95 13.57 5.30 -4.72
C LEU A 95 14.59 5.76 -5.76
N THR A 96 15.23 6.89 -5.54
CA THR A 96 16.35 7.37 -6.36
C THR A 96 17.66 7.28 -5.58
N GLY A 97 18.79 7.52 -6.24
CA GLY A 97 20.08 7.44 -5.57
C GLY A 97 20.24 8.45 -4.43
N ASP A 98 19.74 9.66 -4.63
CA ASP A 98 19.93 10.77 -3.69
C ASP A 98 18.76 10.94 -2.70
N SER A 99 17.53 10.65 -3.15
CA SER A 99 16.31 10.86 -2.35
C SER A 99 15.19 9.91 -2.75
N VAL A 100 14.09 9.95 -2.01
CA VAL A 100 12.83 9.33 -2.39
C VAL A 100 11.87 10.40 -2.91
N ILE A 101 11.36 10.21 -4.11
CA ILE A 101 10.26 11.02 -4.64
C ILE A 101 8.98 10.41 -4.09
N VAL A 102 8.24 11.16 -3.27
CA VAL A 102 7.06 10.65 -2.56
C VAL A 102 5.82 11.37 -3.06
N SER A 103 4.75 10.61 -3.34
CA SER A 103 3.38 11.11 -3.47
C SER A 103 2.57 10.60 -2.28
N THR A 104 2.09 11.49 -1.45
CA THR A 104 1.52 11.12 -0.15
C THR A 104 0.32 11.98 0.22
N THR A 105 -0.47 11.47 1.13
CA THR A 105 -1.43 12.20 1.93
C THR A 105 -1.11 11.99 3.41
N HIS A 106 -1.26 13.02 4.19
CA HIS A 106 -1.09 12.96 5.64
C HIS A 106 -1.94 14.03 6.32
N ALA A 107 -2.31 13.78 7.57
CA ALA A 107 -3.00 14.72 8.43
C ALA A 107 -2.10 15.10 9.61
N GLY A 108 -2.34 16.26 10.20
CA GLY A 108 -1.66 16.70 11.42
C GLY A 108 -0.30 17.38 11.22
N VAL A 109 0.26 17.36 10.02
CA VAL A 109 1.53 18.03 9.67
C VAL A 109 1.26 19.16 8.69
N LEU A 110 1.90 20.31 8.90
CA LEU A 110 1.77 21.48 8.05
C LEU A 110 2.72 21.38 6.86
N ASP A 111 2.20 21.65 5.65
CA ASP A 111 2.95 21.77 4.39
C ASP A 111 2.31 22.83 3.48
N SER A 112 2.78 22.95 2.24
CA SER A 112 2.27 23.93 1.28
C SER A 112 0.78 23.74 0.96
N GLU A 113 0.28 22.52 0.99
CA GLU A 113 -1.12 22.19 0.67
C GLU A 113 -2.05 22.43 1.87
N THR A 114 -1.51 22.54 3.08
CA THR A 114 -2.24 22.75 4.33
C THR A 114 -2.08 24.15 4.91
N GLN A 115 -1.53 25.10 4.14
CA GLN A 115 -1.22 26.48 4.59
C GLN A 115 -2.38 27.24 5.24
N ASN A 116 -3.61 26.89 4.92
CA ASN A 116 -4.81 27.56 5.47
C ASN A 116 -5.25 26.99 6.84
N GLY A 117 -4.39 26.29 7.54
CA GLY A 117 -4.64 25.80 8.89
C GLY A 117 -5.46 24.51 8.97
N ASN A 118 -5.86 23.92 7.84
CA ASN A 118 -6.57 22.65 7.83
C ASN A 118 -5.56 21.48 7.78
N LYS A 119 -4.99 21.15 8.92
CA LYS A 119 -4.04 20.02 9.07
C LYS A 119 -4.65 18.66 8.76
N ASP A 120 -5.97 18.56 8.67
CA ASP A 120 -6.69 17.32 8.41
C ASP A 120 -7.07 17.14 6.94
N ASN A 121 -6.59 18.04 6.07
CA ASN A 121 -6.88 17.99 4.65
C ASN A 121 -6.16 16.79 3.98
N PRO A 122 -6.89 15.80 3.44
CA PRO A 122 -6.31 14.61 2.84
C PRO A 122 -5.83 14.83 1.40
N ILE A 123 -5.39 16.03 1.05
CA ILE A 123 -4.89 16.32 -0.30
C ILE A 123 -3.59 15.57 -0.56
N PHE A 124 -3.54 14.84 -1.66
CA PHE A 124 -2.32 14.23 -2.15
C PHE A 124 -1.40 15.26 -2.79
N HIS A 125 -0.12 15.19 -2.43
CA HIS A 125 0.93 16.06 -2.95
C HIS A 125 2.27 15.32 -2.98
N ASN A 126 3.27 15.94 -3.59
CA ASN A 126 4.59 15.34 -3.74
C ASN A 126 5.59 15.96 -2.77
N HIS A 127 6.60 15.17 -2.39
CA HIS A 127 7.79 15.63 -1.69
C HIS A 127 9.04 14.94 -2.24
N TYR A 128 10.19 15.57 -2.07
CA TYR A 128 11.48 14.89 -2.02
C TYR A 128 11.83 14.66 -0.56
N VAL A 129 12.29 13.46 -0.26
CA VAL A 129 12.48 13.02 1.13
C VAL A 129 13.84 12.34 1.26
N HIS A 130 14.60 12.67 2.30
CA HIS A 130 15.69 11.83 2.77
C HIS A 130 15.18 10.95 3.90
N LEU A 131 15.60 9.69 3.87
CA LEU A 131 15.31 8.73 4.93
C LEU A 131 16.59 8.41 5.69
N GLY A 132 16.45 8.24 6.99
CA GLY A 132 17.53 7.86 7.89
C GLY A 132 17.04 6.92 8.98
N THR A 133 17.81 6.81 10.04
CA THR A 133 17.48 6.01 11.21
C THR A 133 17.17 6.92 12.39
N ASP A 134 16.08 6.62 13.07
CA ASP A 134 15.72 7.18 14.39
C ASP A 134 15.25 6.01 15.26
N ALA A 135 16.23 5.38 15.92
CA ALA A 135 15.96 4.20 16.72
C ALA A 135 15.08 4.49 17.95
N GLU A 136 15.12 5.71 18.45
CA GLU A 136 14.35 6.13 19.63
C GLU A 136 12.85 6.17 19.33
N HIS A 137 12.45 6.79 18.19
CA HIS A 137 11.05 7.01 17.86
C HIS A 137 10.52 5.98 16.87
N CYS A 138 11.35 5.48 15.95
CA CYS A 138 10.95 4.61 14.83
C CYS A 138 11.42 3.16 14.95
N GLY A 139 12.28 2.85 15.93
CA GLY A 139 12.87 1.51 16.09
C GLY A 139 13.69 1.12 14.85
N ASN A 140 13.30 0.02 14.19
CA ASN A 140 13.96 -0.46 12.97
C ASN A 140 13.37 0.12 11.68
N ASN A 141 12.32 0.94 11.75
CA ASN A 141 11.72 1.54 10.57
C ASN A 141 12.50 2.78 10.14
N PRO A 142 12.55 3.08 8.82
CA PRO A 142 13.12 4.34 8.37
C PRO A 142 12.35 5.54 8.93
N ALA A 143 13.08 6.61 9.21
CA ALA A 143 12.54 7.90 9.62
C ALA A 143 12.75 8.94 8.50
N VAL A 144 11.84 9.88 8.36
CA VAL A 144 12.01 11.06 7.52
C VAL A 144 12.99 12.01 8.22
N THR A 145 14.15 12.26 7.59
CA THR A 145 15.19 13.15 8.14
C THR A 145 15.26 14.50 7.45
N ALA A 146 14.76 14.59 6.21
CA ALA A 146 14.56 15.84 5.49
C ALA A 146 13.42 15.68 4.49
N ILE A 147 12.67 16.77 4.25
CA ILE A 147 11.51 16.79 3.37
C ILE A 147 11.37 18.18 2.74
N THR A 148 10.93 18.26 1.48
CA THR A 148 10.54 19.54 0.88
C THR A 148 9.19 19.99 1.43
N PHE A 149 9.03 21.30 1.64
CA PHE A 149 7.75 21.89 2.06
C PHE A 149 6.79 22.01 0.87
N ASP A 150 7.31 22.53 -0.27
CA ASP A 150 6.53 22.67 -1.49
C ASP A 150 6.39 21.34 -2.24
N SER A 151 5.28 21.19 -2.99
CA SER A 151 5.00 20.00 -3.79
C SER A 151 5.69 20.08 -5.15
N PRO A 152 6.80 19.34 -5.38
CA PRO A 152 7.53 19.39 -6.64
C PRO A 152 6.77 18.68 -7.77
N GLY A 153 6.76 19.28 -8.96
CA GLY A 153 6.16 18.70 -10.15
C GLY A 153 4.63 18.77 -10.18
N LYS A 154 4.02 17.83 -10.87
CA LYS A 154 2.56 17.72 -11.00
C LYS A 154 2.10 16.31 -10.65
N LEU A 155 1.05 16.22 -9.88
CA LEU A 155 0.41 14.97 -9.48
C LEU A 155 -1.03 14.92 -10.00
N SER A 156 -1.46 13.77 -10.51
CA SER A 156 -2.87 13.48 -10.74
C SER A 156 -3.19 12.05 -10.33
N ILE A 157 -4.35 11.86 -9.69
CA ILE A 157 -4.86 10.56 -9.26
C ILE A 157 -6.24 10.36 -9.85
N SER A 158 -6.45 9.19 -10.48
CA SER A 158 -7.73 8.81 -11.04
C SER A 158 -7.98 7.31 -10.79
N GLY A 159 -8.94 7.01 -9.93
CA GLY A 159 -9.23 5.62 -9.55
C GLY A 159 -8.03 4.95 -8.87
N SER A 160 -7.45 3.96 -9.53
CA SER A 160 -6.26 3.24 -9.08
C SER A 160 -4.95 3.73 -9.73
N ALA A 161 -5.01 4.78 -10.55
CA ALA A 161 -3.86 5.29 -11.29
C ALA A 161 -3.31 6.57 -10.66
N ILE A 162 -1.98 6.64 -10.55
CA ILE A 162 -1.22 7.82 -10.12
C ILE A 162 -0.33 8.23 -11.27
N GLN A 163 -0.31 9.51 -11.59
CA GLN A 163 0.56 10.08 -12.60
C GLN A 163 1.37 11.24 -12.04
N LEU A 164 2.68 11.12 -12.14
CA LEU A 164 3.66 12.16 -11.82
C LEU A 164 4.25 12.71 -13.10
N LYS A 165 4.37 14.03 -13.20
CA LYS A 165 4.93 14.74 -14.37
C LYS A 165 5.79 15.91 -13.95
N ASN A 166 6.74 16.24 -14.82
CA ASN A 166 7.56 17.45 -14.72
C ASN A 166 8.28 17.56 -13.36
N LEU A 167 8.80 16.44 -12.88
CA LEU A 167 9.55 16.40 -11.65
C LEU A 167 10.88 17.17 -11.83
N PRO A 168 11.14 18.25 -11.09
CA PRO A 168 12.40 18.97 -11.17
C PRO A 168 13.57 18.11 -10.66
N LYS A 169 14.80 18.40 -11.06
CA LYS A 169 15.98 17.69 -10.57
C LYS A 169 16.18 17.92 -9.07
N SER A 170 15.83 19.10 -8.57
CA SER A 170 15.95 19.48 -7.16
C SER A 170 14.81 20.40 -6.76
N SER A 171 14.48 20.37 -5.48
CA SER A 171 13.54 21.28 -4.81
C SER A 171 14.02 21.48 -3.37
N GLU A 172 14.08 22.72 -2.91
CA GLU A 172 14.43 23.11 -1.53
C GLU A 172 15.71 22.44 -0.97
N GLY A 173 16.73 22.30 -1.80
CA GLY A 173 18.01 21.70 -1.39
C GLY A 173 18.03 20.16 -1.43
N LEU A 174 16.89 19.50 -1.63
CA LEU A 174 16.84 18.08 -1.90
C LEU A 174 16.88 17.82 -3.40
N SER A 175 17.62 16.80 -3.83
CA SER A 175 17.80 16.44 -5.23
C SER A 175 17.43 14.99 -5.48
N GLN A 176 17.13 14.68 -6.73
CA GLN A 176 16.95 13.35 -7.25
C GLN A 176 17.90 13.11 -8.43
N ASP A 177 18.24 11.90 -8.72
CA ASP A 177 19.01 11.51 -9.88
C ASP A 177 18.22 10.60 -10.85
N ASN A 178 18.90 10.00 -11.83
CA ASN A 178 18.26 9.08 -12.78
C ASN A 178 18.34 7.61 -12.36
N HIS A 179 18.93 7.31 -11.22
CA HIS A 179 18.96 5.95 -10.69
C HIS A 179 17.64 5.61 -10.01
N VAL A 180 16.95 4.59 -10.47
CA VAL A 180 15.70 4.10 -9.88
C VAL A 180 15.98 2.76 -9.20
N GLY A 181 16.04 2.77 -7.87
CA GLY A 181 16.23 1.59 -7.04
C GLY A 181 14.96 0.77 -6.84
N GLY A 182 13.80 1.36 -7.11
CA GLY A 182 12.50 0.70 -6.98
C GLY A 182 11.33 1.66 -6.82
N VAL A 183 10.14 1.10 -6.76
CA VAL A 183 8.90 1.82 -6.45
C VAL A 183 8.21 1.09 -5.31
N VAL A 184 7.77 1.82 -4.30
CA VAL A 184 7.17 1.26 -3.08
C VAL A 184 5.89 2.01 -2.69
N SER A 185 5.00 1.35 -1.98
CA SER A 185 3.96 1.98 -1.17
C SER A 185 4.32 1.87 0.30
N PHE A 186 3.76 2.73 1.13
CA PHE A 186 4.07 2.77 2.56
C PHE A 186 2.96 3.47 3.35
N LYS A 187 3.02 3.30 4.67
CA LYS A 187 2.28 4.11 5.64
C LYS A 187 3.22 5.04 6.38
N LEU A 188 2.69 6.18 6.80
CA LEU A 188 3.37 7.12 7.68
C LEU A 188 2.81 6.99 9.10
N ASP A 189 3.70 6.98 10.07
CA ASP A 189 3.38 6.92 11.50
C ASP A 189 4.09 8.10 12.21
N PRO A 190 3.41 9.28 12.29
CA PRO A 190 3.97 10.43 12.99
C PRO A 190 3.99 10.19 14.50
N LYS A 191 5.10 10.53 15.13
CA LYS A 191 5.31 10.45 16.58
C LYS A 191 5.25 11.84 17.19
N PHE A 192 4.46 11.99 18.24
CA PHE A 192 4.26 13.27 18.91
C PHE A 192 4.53 13.16 20.42
N THR A 193 5.19 14.18 20.98
CA THR A 193 5.17 14.46 22.42
C THR A 193 4.33 15.71 22.65
N GLY A 194 3.12 15.52 23.18
CA GLY A 194 2.13 16.60 23.25
C GLY A 194 1.69 17.06 21.86
N SER A 195 1.98 18.32 21.51
CA SER A 195 1.71 18.89 20.18
C SER A 195 2.97 18.98 19.30
N HIS A 196 4.13 18.55 19.81
CA HIS A 196 5.39 18.56 19.07
C HIS A 196 5.52 17.28 18.23
N LEU A 197 5.87 17.44 16.96
CA LEU A 197 6.20 16.31 16.09
C LEU A 197 7.67 15.92 16.29
N ASP A 198 7.91 14.75 16.85
CA ASP A 198 9.25 14.25 17.15
C ASP A 198 9.87 13.53 15.95
N ALA A 199 9.07 12.69 15.27
CA ALA A 199 9.52 11.94 14.11
C ALA A 199 8.35 11.58 13.19
N VAL A 200 8.65 11.22 11.92
CA VAL A 200 7.73 10.56 11.01
C VAL A 200 8.36 9.24 10.57
N CYS A 201 7.80 8.14 11.00
CA CYS A 201 8.28 6.81 10.69
C CYS A 201 7.62 6.27 9.41
N VAL A 202 8.39 5.62 8.55
CA VAL A 202 7.88 4.96 7.33
C VAL A 202 7.69 3.49 7.62
N THR A 203 6.44 3.02 7.57
CA THR A 203 6.06 1.67 7.96
C THR A 203 5.32 0.95 6.84
N ASN A 204 5.08 -0.36 6.97
CA ASN A 204 4.31 -1.15 5.98
C ASN A 204 4.80 -0.91 4.55
N ILE A 205 6.10 -1.00 4.33
CA ILE A 205 6.71 -0.78 3.01
C ILE A 205 6.48 -2.02 2.13
N HIS A 206 5.83 -1.82 0.98
CA HIS A 206 5.57 -2.87 0.00
C HIS A 206 6.15 -2.47 -1.36
N PRO A 207 7.04 -3.27 -1.96
CA PRO A 207 7.54 -3.00 -3.30
C PRO A 207 6.45 -3.23 -4.36
N ALA A 208 6.56 -2.53 -5.48
CA ALA A 208 5.71 -2.74 -6.63
C ALA A 208 5.95 -4.13 -7.26
N ASP A 209 4.87 -4.80 -7.71
CA ASP A 209 4.93 -6.12 -8.38
C ASP A 209 5.77 -6.06 -9.66
N LYS A 210 5.72 -4.95 -10.38
CA LYS A 210 6.47 -4.73 -11.62
C LYS A 210 6.90 -3.28 -11.77
N VAL A 211 8.18 -3.06 -12.08
CA VAL A 211 8.73 -1.73 -12.41
C VAL A 211 9.35 -1.77 -13.80
N VAL A 212 8.98 -0.80 -14.64
CA VAL A 212 9.55 -0.57 -15.98
C VAL A 212 10.18 0.81 -16.00
N ILE A 213 11.47 0.87 -16.35
CA ILE A 213 12.19 2.13 -16.51
C ILE A 213 12.27 2.44 -18.00
N GLN A 214 11.86 3.66 -18.37
CA GLN A 214 11.89 4.19 -19.73
C GLN A 214 12.90 5.33 -19.81
N HIS A 215 13.81 5.25 -20.77
CA HIS A 215 14.84 6.26 -21.09
C HIS A 215 14.43 7.12 -22.26
#